data_e8ac257b8542486600794239b52730cd
#
_entry.id   e8ac257b8542486600794239b52730cd
#
_cell.length_a   1.000
_cell.length_b   1.000
_cell.length_c   1.000
_cell.angle_alpha   90.00
_cell.angle_beta   90.00
_cell.angle_gamma   90.00
#
_symmetry.space_group_name_H-M   'P 1'
#
loop_
_entity.id
_entity.type
_entity.pdbx_description
1 polymer ?
#
loop_
_entity_poly.entity_id
_entity_poly.type
_entity_poly.pdbx_seq_one_letter_code
_entity_poly.pdbx_strand_id
1 'polypeptide(L)'
;MSTTTRGHVAFAAVGAGLIHLALVVGAPLPFAVVFAAVGAAELAWGVAAMAATRLPVPRVAFAGALLPPVLWACVLLGEVALGVAAPLPLLPLAAASVLGFFAAAVVGVQLRRSEPRSPRPEPGAARYLVGLFAGALVVASITTPALAATEAGRYARPHGEHSGLVVDLEHGDHR
;
A
#
# COMPACT_ATOMS: atom_id res chain seq x y z
N MET A 1 15.34 16.64 1.61
CA MET A 1 14.91 15.42 0.90
C MET A 1 14.72 15.74 -0.56
N SER A 2 15.12 14.85 -1.49
CA SER A 2 14.87 15.07 -2.92
C SER A 2 13.39 14.88 -3.24
N THR A 3 12.92 15.50 -4.32
CA THR A 3 11.55 15.36 -4.82
C THR A 3 11.23 13.89 -5.16
N THR A 4 12.18 13.18 -5.76
CA THR A 4 12.05 11.75 -6.08
C THR A 4 11.87 10.89 -4.82
N THR A 5 12.69 11.10 -3.78
CA THR A 5 12.59 10.34 -2.52
C THR A 5 11.24 10.57 -1.83
N ARG A 6 10.72 11.82 -1.88
CA ARG A 6 9.39 12.14 -1.36
C ARG A 6 8.30 11.39 -2.14
N GLY A 7 8.41 11.35 -3.47
CA GLY A 7 7.51 10.57 -4.31
C GLY A 7 7.48 9.09 -3.94
N HIS A 8 8.64 8.46 -3.72
CA HIS A 8 8.70 7.05 -3.33
C HIS A 8 8.04 6.78 -1.97
N VAL A 9 8.24 7.65 -0.98
CA VAL A 9 7.58 7.53 0.34
C VAL A 9 6.07 7.72 0.21
N ALA A 10 5.64 8.67 -0.62
CA ALA A 10 4.23 8.90 -0.90
C ALA A 10 3.58 7.69 -1.60
N PHE A 11 4.24 7.09 -2.59
CA PHE A 11 3.76 5.87 -3.25
C PHE A 11 3.65 4.70 -2.26
N ALA A 12 4.64 4.52 -1.39
CA ALA A 12 4.60 3.48 -0.37
C ALA A 12 3.42 3.66 0.59
N ALA A 13 3.15 4.89 1.03
CA ALA A 13 2.00 5.19 1.88
C ALA A 13 0.67 4.95 1.15
N VAL A 14 0.56 5.34 -0.12
CA VAL A 14 -0.64 5.05 -0.95
C VAL A 14 -0.83 3.54 -1.11
N GLY A 15 0.23 2.81 -1.42
CA GLY A 15 0.18 1.35 -1.57
C GLY A 15 -0.27 0.65 -0.28
N ALA A 16 0.32 1.02 0.87
CA ALA A 16 -0.09 0.50 2.17
C ALA A 16 -1.55 0.84 2.49
N GLY A 17 -1.96 2.09 2.26
CA GLY A 17 -3.33 2.55 2.45
C GLY A 17 -4.35 1.78 1.62
N LEU A 18 -4.05 1.50 0.35
CA LEU A 18 -4.91 0.69 -0.51
C LEU A 18 -5.05 -0.74 0.00
N ILE A 19 -3.95 -1.36 0.49
CA ILE A 19 -4.00 -2.69 1.08
C ILE A 19 -4.88 -2.69 2.33
N HIS A 20 -4.70 -1.73 3.26
CA HIS A 20 -5.52 -1.64 4.46
C HIS A 20 -7.00 -1.42 4.13
N LEU A 21 -7.33 -0.56 3.15
CA LEU A 21 -8.72 -0.37 2.72
C LEU A 21 -9.32 -1.63 2.10
N ALA A 22 -8.54 -2.39 1.32
CA ALA A 22 -9.01 -3.67 0.76
C ALA A 22 -9.27 -4.73 1.85
N LEU A 23 -8.54 -4.68 2.97
CA LEU A 23 -8.73 -5.56 4.11
C LEU A 23 -10.01 -5.28 4.92
N VAL A 24 -10.68 -4.15 4.69
CA VAL A 24 -11.99 -3.85 5.31
C VAL A 24 -13.03 -4.88 4.89
N VAL A 25 -12.96 -5.33 3.63
CA VAL A 25 -13.90 -6.30 3.07
C VAL A 25 -13.64 -7.68 3.68
N GLY A 26 -14.65 -8.24 4.31
CA GLY A 26 -14.58 -9.56 4.95
C GLY A 26 -13.96 -9.57 6.36
N ALA A 27 -13.45 -8.43 6.86
CA ALA A 27 -12.92 -8.36 8.22
C ALA A 27 -14.04 -8.24 9.27
N PRO A 28 -13.87 -8.85 10.46
CA PRO A 28 -14.74 -8.57 11.61
C PRO A 28 -14.77 -7.07 11.93
N LEU A 29 -15.92 -6.57 12.37
CA LEU A 29 -16.18 -5.13 12.54
C LEU A 29 -15.06 -4.35 13.28
N PRO A 30 -14.49 -4.83 14.41
CA PRO A 30 -13.40 -4.11 15.09
C PRO A 30 -12.17 -3.92 14.19
N PHE A 31 -11.77 -4.96 13.46
CA PHE A 31 -10.64 -4.90 12.53
C PHE A 31 -10.97 -4.05 11.30
N ALA A 32 -12.20 -4.16 10.76
CA ALA A 32 -12.64 -3.37 9.63
C ALA A 32 -12.53 -1.86 9.92
N VAL A 33 -12.95 -1.41 11.11
CA VAL A 33 -12.85 0.00 11.53
C VAL A 33 -11.37 0.44 11.60
N VAL A 34 -10.50 -0.40 12.18
CA VAL A 34 -9.06 -0.09 12.26
C VAL A 34 -8.43 -0.03 10.87
N PHE A 35 -8.70 -1.02 10.02
CA PHE A 35 -8.21 -1.03 8.63
C PHE A 35 -8.68 0.20 7.84
N ALA A 36 -9.96 0.57 7.97
CA ALA A 36 -10.50 1.74 7.30
C ALA A 36 -9.82 3.04 7.78
N ALA A 37 -9.65 3.21 9.09
CA ALA A 37 -9.03 4.41 9.67
C ALA A 37 -7.55 4.52 9.27
N VAL A 38 -6.79 3.43 9.40
CA VAL A 38 -5.37 3.38 9.02
C VAL A 38 -5.21 3.60 7.52
N GLY A 39 -5.95 2.87 6.70
CA GLY A 39 -5.85 2.97 5.24
C GLY A 39 -6.23 4.37 4.73
N ALA A 40 -7.28 4.98 5.26
CA ALA A 40 -7.67 6.34 4.92
C ALA A 40 -6.61 7.36 5.33
N ALA A 41 -6.01 7.22 6.52
CA ALA A 41 -4.95 8.11 7.00
C ALA A 41 -3.67 8.01 6.15
N GLU A 42 -3.23 6.77 5.81
CA GLU A 42 -2.07 6.53 4.94
C GLU A 42 -2.29 7.09 3.54
N LEU A 43 -3.48 6.85 2.95
CA LEU A 43 -3.83 7.36 1.63
C LEU A 43 -3.86 8.89 1.61
N ALA A 44 -4.54 9.51 2.57
CA ALA A 44 -4.63 10.96 2.68
C ALA A 44 -3.24 11.59 2.87
N TRP A 45 -2.41 11.00 3.74
CA TRP A 45 -1.04 11.49 3.95
C TRP A 45 -0.17 11.30 2.70
N GLY A 46 -0.27 10.17 2.01
CA GLY A 46 0.45 9.92 0.77
C GLY A 46 0.12 10.93 -0.31
N VAL A 47 -1.17 11.23 -0.52
CA VAL A 47 -1.63 12.28 -1.44
C VAL A 47 -1.12 13.66 -1.02
N ALA A 48 -1.23 13.99 0.25
CA ALA A 48 -0.70 15.27 0.78
C ALA A 48 0.82 15.39 0.59
N ALA A 49 1.57 14.30 0.77
CA ALA A 49 3.01 14.26 0.55
C ALA A 49 3.40 14.45 -0.92
N MET A 50 2.57 13.99 -1.88
CA MET A 50 2.76 14.27 -3.31
C MET A 50 2.55 15.76 -3.63
N ALA A 51 1.49 16.35 -3.11
CA ALA A 51 1.12 17.73 -3.37
C ALA A 51 2.05 18.76 -2.68
N ALA A 52 2.67 18.41 -1.55
CA ALA A 52 3.46 19.31 -0.75
C ALA A 52 4.89 19.49 -1.29
N THR A 53 5.50 20.64 -1.05
CA THR A 53 6.92 20.89 -1.32
C THR A 53 7.86 20.28 -0.27
N ARG A 54 7.34 20.03 0.94
CA ARG A 54 8.04 19.38 2.06
C ARG A 54 7.17 18.27 2.61
N LEU A 55 7.78 17.29 3.30
CA LEU A 55 6.99 16.24 3.97
C LEU A 55 6.05 16.86 5.02
N PRO A 56 4.74 16.61 4.94
CA PRO A 56 3.84 17.05 5.98
C PRO A 56 4.07 16.24 7.26
N VAL A 57 4.09 16.92 8.40
CA VAL A 57 4.19 16.36 9.76
C VAL A 57 5.11 15.11 9.90
N PRO A 58 6.42 15.23 9.61
CA PRO A 58 7.28 14.06 9.41
C PRO A 58 7.40 13.14 10.65
N ARG A 59 7.28 13.70 11.88
CA ARG A 59 7.29 12.90 13.12
C ARG A 59 6.02 12.04 13.24
N VAL A 60 4.86 12.61 12.91
CA VAL A 60 3.59 11.90 12.90
C VAL A 60 3.60 10.83 11.80
N ALA A 61 4.12 11.16 10.62
CA ALA A 61 4.27 10.23 9.52
C ALA A 61 5.18 9.04 9.87
N PHE A 62 6.29 9.29 10.58
CA PHE A 62 7.18 8.24 11.07
C PHE A 62 6.46 7.29 12.03
N ALA A 63 5.77 7.85 13.03
CA ALA A 63 5.01 7.06 14.00
C ALA A 63 3.84 6.31 13.32
N GLY A 64 3.11 6.99 12.44
CA GLY A 64 2.00 6.41 11.68
C GLY A 64 2.41 5.26 10.76
N ALA A 65 3.61 5.35 10.15
CA ALA A 65 4.12 4.27 9.32
C ALA A 65 4.59 3.03 10.11
N LEU A 66 4.97 3.20 11.38
CA LEU A 66 5.36 2.10 12.27
C LEU A 66 4.19 1.51 13.04
N LEU A 67 3.15 2.29 13.32
CA LEU A 67 2.03 1.86 14.15
C LEU A 67 1.31 0.62 13.61
N PRO A 68 0.92 0.53 12.32
CA PRO A 68 0.24 -0.65 11.80
C PRO A 68 1.09 -1.93 11.91
N PRO A 69 2.33 -2.00 11.42
CA PRO A 69 3.12 -3.22 11.52
C PRO A 69 3.38 -3.66 12.98
N VAL A 70 3.56 -2.71 13.91
CA VAL A 70 3.69 -3.03 15.33
C VAL A 70 2.39 -3.59 15.90
N LEU A 71 1.25 -2.96 15.57
CA LEU A 71 -0.07 -3.41 16.00
C LEU A 71 -0.35 -4.84 15.53
N TRP A 72 -0.11 -5.12 14.25
CA TRP A 72 -0.32 -6.47 13.69
C TRP A 72 0.63 -7.49 14.29
N ALA A 73 1.89 -7.13 14.51
CA ALA A 73 2.84 -8.00 15.21
C ALA A 73 2.37 -8.33 16.63
N CYS A 74 1.84 -7.35 17.38
CA CYS A 74 1.27 -7.59 18.70
C CYS A 74 0.05 -8.52 18.66
N VAL A 75 -0.84 -8.34 17.67
CA VAL A 75 -2.01 -9.23 17.51
C VAL A 75 -1.55 -10.65 17.23
N LEU A 76 -0.66 -10.86 16.25
CA LEU A 76 -0.14 -12.18 15.88
C LEU A 76 0.60 -12.86 17.06
N LEU A 77 1.40 -12.12 17.82
CA LEU A 77 2.05 -12.66 19.02
C LEU A 77 1.04 -13.04 20.09
N GLY A 78 -0.01 -12.24 20.25
CA GLY A 78 -1.12 -12.55 21.18
C GLY A 78 -1.85 -13.83 20.78
N GLU A 79 -2.11 -14.05 19.49
CA GLU A 79 -2.71 -15.28 18.98
C GLU A 79 -1.86 -16.51 19.30
N VAL A 80 -0.55 -16.44 19.04
CA VAL A 80 0.36 -17.53 19.36
C VAL A 80 0.40 -17.81 20.86
N ALA A 81 0.44 -16.76 21.69
CA ALA A 81 0.52 -16.90 23.13
C ALA A 81 -0.78 -17.48 23.75
N LEU A 82 -1.93 -17.15 23.18
CA LEU A 82 -3.25 -17.58 23.67
C LEU A 82 -3.75 -18.87 23.00
N GLY A 83 -3.05 -19.37 21.99
CA GLY A 83 -3.49 -20.53 21.20
C GLY A 83 -4.77 -20.28 20.40
N VAL A 84 -5.06 -19.02 20.08
CA VAL A 84 -6.25 -18.60 19.33
C VAL A 84 -5.79 -18.17 17.94
N ALA A 85 -6.44 -18.66 16.90
CA ALA A 85 -6.16 -18.21 15.53
C ALA A 85 -7.15 -17.11 15.13
N ALA A 86 -6.68 -15.88 14.90
CA ALA A 86 -7.48 -14.89 14.20
C ALA A 86 -7.32 -15.09 12.68
N PRO A 87 -8.38 -14.97 11.91
CA PRO A 87 -8.33 -15.11 10.45
C PRO A 87 -7.73 -13.85 9.80
N LEU A 88 -6.47 -13.52 10.14
CA LEU A 88 -5.78 -12.37 9.56
C LEU A 88 -5.05 -12.79 8.27
N PRO A 89 -5.24 -12.07 7.17
CA PRO A 89 -4.58 -12.34 5.90
C PRO A 89 -3.11 -11.90 5.97
N LEU A 90 -2.21 -12.84 6.24
CA LEU A 90 -0.79 -12.57 6.50
C LEU A 90 -0.07 -11.88 5.33
N LEU A 91 -0.34 -12.30 4.08
CA LEU A 91 0.34 -11.76 2.91
C LEU A 91 0.04 -10.27 2.69
N PRO A 92 -1.22 -9.81 2.66
CA PRO A 92 -1.52 -8.38 2.59
C PRO A 92 -0.95 -7.57 3.75
N LEU A 93 -1.02 -8.08 4.99
CA LEU A 93 -0.47 -7.40 6.16
C LEU A 93 1.05 -7.30 6.11
N ALA A 94 1.74 -8.35 5.68
CA ALA A 94 3.19 -8.33 5.47
C ALA A 94 3.59 -7.32 4.39
N ALA A 95 2.87 -7.29 3.26
CA ALA A 95 3.12 -6.33 2.18
C ALA A 95 2.93 -4.88 2.65
N ALA A 96 1.83 -4.57 3.35
CA ALA A 96 1.60 -3.25 3.93
C ALA A 96 2.70 -2.88 4.94
N SER A 97 3.14 -3.84 5.76
CA SER A 97 4.23 -3.64 6.74
C SER A 97 5.56 -3.33 6.06
N VAL A 98 5.91 -4.00 4.96
CA VAL A 98 7.12 -3.70 4.18
C VAL A 98 7.09 -2.27 3.66
N LEU A 99 5.97 -1.82 3.11
CA LEU A 99 5.79 -0.45 2.63
C LEU A 99 5.86 0.56 3.79
N GLY A 100 5.26 0.25 4.93
CA GLY A 100 5.31 1.06 6.15
C GLY A 100 6.74 1.18 6.69
N PHE A 101 7.49 0.09 6.82
CA PHE A 101 8.89 0.11 7.25
C PHE A 101 9.78 0.88 6.28
N PHE A 102 9.59 0.75 4.98
CA PHE A 102 10.29 1.56 4.00
C PHE A 102 10.02 3.05 4.19
N ALA A 103 8.74 3.45 4.32
CA ALA A 103 8.37 4.83 4.57
C ALA A 103 8.99 5.36 5.89
N ALA A 104 8.88 4.58 6.98
CA ALA A 104 9.45 4.92 8.27
C ALA A 104 10.99 5.05 8.21
N ALA A 105 11.69 4.13 7.55
CA ALA A 105 13.14 4.19 7.41
C ALA A 105 13.58 5.47 6.70
N VAL A 106 12.95 5.81 5.58
CA VAL A 106 13.27 7.02 4.82
C VAL A 106 12.96 8.29 5.62
N VAL A 107 11.79 8.36 6.24
CA VAL A 107 11.39 9.52 7.08
C VAL A 107 12.30 9.61 8.31
N GLY A 108 12.61 8.50 8.96
CA GLY A 108 13.51 8.44 10.11
C GLY A 108 14.93 8.94 9.80
N VAL A 109 15.48 8.55 8.65
CA VAL A 109 16.77 9.08 8.17
C VAL A 109 16.69 10.59 7.96
N GLN A 110 15.58 11.11 7.44
CA GLN A 110 15.39 12.56 7.27
C GLN A 110 15.30 13.29 8.61
N LEU A 111 14.62 12.74 9.59
CA LEU A 111 14.51 13.30 10.94
C LEU A 111 15.86 13.36 11.68
N ARG A 112 16.73 12.37 11.45
CA ARG A 112 18.09 12.32 12.04
C ARG A 112 19.06 13.28 11.37
N ARG A 113 18.82 13.65 10.11
CA ARG A 113 19.67 14.58 9.35
C ARG A 113 19.23 16.02 9.63
N SER A 114 19.52 16.52 10.82
CA SER A 114 19.12 17.87 11.29
C SER A 114 19.91 19.02 10.64
N GLU A 115 20.97 18.74 9.88
CA GLU A 115 21.78 19.79 9.25
C GLU A 115 21.21 20.24 7.89
N PRO A 116 21.16 21.56 7.66
CA PRO A 116 20.81 22.11 6.36
C PRO A 116 21.85 21.68 5.33
N ARG A 117 21.52 20.73 4.48
CA ARG A 117 22.36 20.39 3.33
C ARG A 117 22.24 21.49 2.29
N SER A 118 23.39 21.94 1.74
CA SER A 118 23.40 22.78 0.55
C SER A 118 22.43 22.22 -0.50
N PRO A 119 21.67 23.09 -1.19
CA PRO A 119 20.74 22.64 -2.23
C PRO A 119 21.48 21.76 -3.24
N ARG A 120 21.13 20.48 -3.31
CA ARG A 120 21.61 19.66 -4.42
C ARG A 120 20.92 20.08 -5.69
N PRO A 121 21.64 20.15 -6.82
CA PRO A 121 20.99 20.35 -8.10
C PRO A 121 19.84 19.35 -8.27
N GLU A 122 18.68 19.83 -8.67
CA GLU A 122 17.57 18.93 -8.97
C GLU A 122 17.96 18.01 -10.13
N PRO A 123 17.63 16.73 -10.08
CA PRO A 123 17.87 15.82 -11.19
C PRO A 123 17.12 16.32 -12.41
N GLY A 124 17.76 16.26 -13.60
CA GLY A 124 17.08 16.59 -14.84
C GLY A 124 15.76 15.82 -15.00
N ALA A 125 14.79 16.40 -15.69
CA ALA A 125 13.41 15.90 -15.78
C ALA A 125 13.34 14.40 -16.15
N ALA A 126 14.17 13.92 -17.07
CA ALA A 126 14.18 12.51 -17.47
C ALA A 126 14.59 11.60 -16.31
N ARG A 127 15.65 11.94 -15.56
CA ARG A 127 16.09 11.17 -14.39
C ARG A 127 15.05 11.17 -13.28
N TYR A 128 14.36 12.28 -13.09
CA TYR A 128 13.27 12.40 -12.15
C TYR A 128 12.11 11.46 -12.52
N LEU A 129 11.65 11.49 -13.77
CA LEU A 129 10.57 10.64 -14.26
C LEU A 129 10.92 9.15 -14.21
N VAL A 130 12.13 8.78 -14.62
CA VAL A 130 12.61 7.38 -14.51
C VAL A 130 12.63 6.94 -13.05
N GLY A 131 13.11 7.78 -12.14
CA GLY A 131 13.10 7.47 -10.71
C GLY A 131 11.69 7.29 -10.16
N LEU A 132 10.75 8.16 -10.50
CA LEU A 132 9.36 8.02 -10.08
C LEU A 132 8.71 6.75 -10.66
N PHE A 133 8.91 6.49 -11.95
CA PHE A 133 8.38 5.30 -12.61
C PHE A 133 8.91 4.02 -11.96
N ALA A 134 10.21 3.94 -11.71
CA ALA A 134 10.82 2.81 -11.03
C ALA A 134 10.23 2.60 -9.62
N GLY A 135 10.06 3.68 -8.86
CA GLY A 135 9.43 3.61 -7.53
C GLY A 135 7.97 3.16 -7.58
N ALA A 136 7.20 3.69 -8.53
CA ALA A 136 5.82 3.28 -8.74
C ALA A 136 5.72 1.79 -9.13
N LEU A 137 6.62 1.31 -9.98
CA LEU A 137 6.67 -0.09 -10.40
C LEU A 137 6.98 -1.01 -9.21
N VAL A 138 7.96 -0.65 -8.37
CA VAL A 138 8.29 -1.42 -7.15
C VAL A 138 7.09 -1.47 -6.21
N VAL A 139 6.44 -0.34 -5.95
CA VAL A 139 5.24 -0.33 -5.07
C VAL A 139 4.12 -1.14 -5.70
N ALA A 140 3.85 -1.01 -6.99
CA ALA A 140 2.83 -1.78 -7.69
C ALA A 140 3.10 -3.28 -7.64
N SER A 141 4.35 -3.73 -7.78
CA SER A 141 4.73 -5.15 -7.71
C SER A 141 4.49 -5.78 -6.33
N ILE A 142 4.48 -4.97 -5.27
CA ILE A 142 4.15 -5.41 -3.90
C ILE A 142 2.64 -5.30 -3.67
N THR A 143 2.04 -4.20 -4.08
CA THR A 143 0.63 -3.88 -3.77
C THR A 143 -0.34 -4.75 -4.57
N THR A 144 -0.08 -5.00 -5.85
CA THR A 144 -1.00 -5.76 -6.72
C THR A 144 -1.25 -7.19 -6.23
N PRO A 145 -0.21 -8.02 -5.96
CA PRO A 145 -0.45 -9.37 -5.43
C PRO A 145 -1.05 -9.35 -4.02
N ALA A 146 -0.72 -8.34 -3.21
CA ALA A 146 -1.31 -8.18 -1.89
C ALA A 146 -2.82 -7.89 -1.97
N LEU A 147 -3.24 -7.00 -2.87
CA LEU A 147 -4.65 -6.70 -3.12
C LEU A 147 -5.40 -7.93 -3.67
N ALA A 148 -4.79 -8.66 -4.61
CA ALA A 148 -5.38 -9.89 -5.16
C ALA A 148 -5.59 -10.97 -4.09
N ALA A 149 -4.78 -10.99 -3.04
CA ALA A 149 -4.88 -11.92 -1.91
C ALA A 149 -5.91 -11.51 -0.84
N THR A 150 -6.56 -10.34 -0.98
CA THR A 150 -7.64 -9.92 -0.07
C THR A 150 -8.99 -10.49 -0.50
N GLU A 151 -9.97 -10.48 0.41
CA GLU A 151 -11.36 -10.81 0.06
C GLU A 151 -11.91 -9.87 -1.02
N ALA A 152 -11.57 -8.57 -0.97
CA ALA A 152 -11.92 -7.60 -2.02
C ALA A 152 -11.36 -8.03 -3.39
N GLY A 153 -10.15 -8.60 -3.44
CA GLY A 153 -9.52 -9.08 -4.66
C GLY A 153 -10.28 -10.23 -5.33
N ARG A 154 -11.00 -11.06 -4.57
CA ARG A 154 -11.83 -12.15 -5.11
C ARG A 154 -13.00 -11.65 -5.95
N TYR A 155 -13.46 -10.43 -5.71
CA TYR A 155 -14.53 -9.80 -6.49
C TYR A 155 -14.01 -8.99 -7.69
N ALA A 156 -12.69 -8.81 -7.81
CA ALA A 156 -12.07 -8.16 -8.95
C ALA A 156 -12.09 -9.11 -10.15
N ARG A 157 -13.02 -8.90 -11.08
CA ARG A 157 -13.07 -9.67 -12.34
C ARG A 157 -11.95 -9.20 -13.27
N PRO A 158 -11.20 -10.10 -13.92
CA PRO A 158 -10.26 -9.72 -14.95
C PRO A 158 -11.00 -8.95 -16.07
N HIS A 159 -10.47 -7.79 -16.46
CA HIS A 159 -10.96 -7.05 -17.61
C HIS A 159 -10.64 -7.83 -18.89
N GLY A 160 -11.44 -8.79 -19.26
CA GLY A 160 -11.20 -9.66 -20.43
C GLY A 160 -12.13 -10.86 -20.47
N GLU A 161 -12.76 -11.24 -19.38
CA GLU A 161 -13.88 -12.19 -19.38
C GLU A 161 -15.20 -11.44 -19.62
N HIS A 162 -15.29 -10.73 -20.73
CA HIS A 162 -16.57 -10.63 -21.39
C HIS A 162 -16.86 -12.06 -21.84
N SER A 163 -17.71 -12.75 -21.08
CA SER A 163 -18.28 -14.03 -21.46
C SER A 163 -18.63 -13.97 -22.95
N GLY A 164 -17.78 -14.60 -23.76
CA GLY A 164 -18.15 -14.83 -25.13
C GLY A 164 -19.50 -15.50 -25.09
N LEU A 165 -20.51 -14.85 -25.63
CA LEU A 165 -21.71 -15.51 -26.11
C LEU A 165 -21.20 -16.68 -26.97
N VAL A 166 -21.12 -17.86 -26.40
CA VAL A 166 -21.07 -19.09 -27.18
C VAL A 166 -22.41 -19.13 -27.87
N VAL A 167 -22.45 -18.56 -29.08
CA VAL A 167 -23.55 -18.78 -30.01
C VAL A 167 -23.41 -20.23 -30.39
N ASP A 168 -24.15 -21.07 -29.72
CA ASP A 168 -24.37 -22.47 -30.08
C ASP A 168 -25.11 -22.43 -31.43
N LEU A 169 -24.34 -22.50 -32.52
CA LEU A 169 -24.89 -22.72 -33.84
C LEU A 169 -25.24 -24.21 -33.90
N GLU A 170 -26.37 -24.54 -33.29
CA GLU A 170 -27.03 -25.79 -33.48
C GLU A 170 -27.38 -25.92 -34.96
N HIS A 171 -26.55 -26.66 -35.69
CA HIS A 171 -26.83 -27.08 -37.07
C HIS A 171 -28.05 -27.99 -37.03
N GLY A 172 -29.21 -27.40 -37.25
CA GLY A 172 -30.42 -28.15 -37.59
C GLY A 172 -30.23 -28.88 -38.93
N ASP A 173 -29.88 -30.14 -38.82
CA ASP A 173 -29.88 -31.05 -39.97
C ASP A 173 -31.33 -31.49 -40.19
N HIS A 174 -31.96 -30.88 -41.17
CA HIS A 174 -33.26 -31.32 -41.70
C HIS A 174 -33.01 -32.25 -42.87
N ARG A 175 -33.29 -33.55 -42.61
CA ARG A 175 -33.67 -34.51 -43.64
C ARG A 175 -35.15 -34.84 -43.56
#